data_93307a1dc29e0cc73a36bca4400babcb
#
_entry.id   93307a1dc29e0cc73a36bca4400babcb
#
_cell.length_a   1.000
_cell.length_b   1.000
_cell.length_c   1.000
_cell.angle_alpha   90.00
_cell.angle_beta   90.00
_cell.angle_gamma   90.00
#
_symmetry.space_group_name_H-M   'P 1'
#
loop_
_entity.id
_entity.type
_entity.pdbx_description
1 polymer ?
#
loop_
_entity_poly.entity_id
_entity_poly.type
_entity_poly.pdbx_seq_one_letter_code
_entity_poly.pdbx_strand_id
1 'polypeptide(L)'
;GFVTGALITRFGTGRIIVAGTAMTALCVAVGLSGASFWHFAVALALLGVGWNFMFVGATTLLSTAYRPEERMRAQAANDFIVFGTTACTAFLSGVLHAKAGWAGLNLALLPALAVALSLLLWLRRRQRAGAVAAVSA
;
A
#
# COMPACT_ATOMS: atom_id res chain seq x y z
N GLY A 1 13.31 -6.33 1.04
CA GLY A 1 13.95 -5.05 1.08
C GLY A 1 14.89 -4.69 -0.07
N PHE A 2 15.94 -5.46 -0.37
CA PHE A 2 16.97 -5.05 -1.37
C PHE A 2 16.40 -4.86 -2.78
N VAL A 3 15.58 -5.77 -3.25
CA VAL A 3 14.96 -5.69 -4.59
C VAL A 3 14.05 -4.46 -4.69
N THR A 4 13.22 -4.22 -3.68
CA THR A 4 12.30 -3.07 -3.68
C THR A 4 13.07 -1.75 -3.62
N GLY A 5 14.16 -1.68 -2.85
CA GLY A 5 15.05 -0.51 -2.83
C GLY A 5 15.66 -0.20 -4.20
N ALA A 6 16.22 -1.22 -4.88
CA ALA A 6 16.75 -1.07 -6.23
C ALA A 6 15.67 -0.63 -7.26
N LEU A 7 14.45 -1.13 -7.13
CA LEU A 7 13.33 -0.71 -7.97
C LEU A 7 12.91 0.74 -7.71
N ILE A 8 12.94 1.17 -6.45
CA ILE A 8 12.63 2.55 -6.07
C ILE A 8 13.66 3.52 -6.66
N THR A 9 14.96 3.20 -6.60
CA THR A 9 16.01 4.05 -7.18
C THR A 9 15.88 4.14 -8.70
N ARG A 10 15.46 3.05 -9.38
CA ARG A 10 15.34 3.02 -10.84
C ARG A 10 14.03 3.65 -11.36
N PHE A 11 12.91 3.40 -10.72
CA PHE A 11 11.58 3.79 -11.23
C PHE A 11 10.90 4.91 -10.44
N GLY A 12 11.44 5.25 -9.28
CA GLY A 12 10.88 6.25 -8.37
C GLY A 12 9.82 5.67 -7.42
N THR A 13 9.79 6.21 -6.20
CA THR A 13 8.94 5.75 -5.10
C THR A 13 7.45 5.70 -5.46
N GLY A 14 6.94 6.75 -6.12
CA GLY A 14 5.51 6.83 -6.45
C GLY A 14 5.04 5.76 -7.44
N ARG A 15 5.90 5.32 -8.38
CA ARG A 15 5.55 4.24 -9.32
C ARG A 15 5.51 2.89 -8.62
N ILE A 16 6.42 2.65 -7.68
CA ILE A 16 6.46 1.41 -6.91
C ILE A 16 5.24 1.30 -6.00
N ILE A 17 4.81 2.38 -5.34
CA ILE A 17 3.58 2.37 -4.53
C ILE A 17 2.35 2.06 -5.41
N VAL A 18 2.26 2.65 -6.61
CA VAL A 18 1.16 2.35 -7.54
C VAL A 18 1.20 0.89 -8.03
N ALA A 19 2.39 0.36 -8.32
CA ALA A 19 2.53 -1.05 -8.66
C ALA A 19 2.07 -1.96 -7.52
N GLY A 20 2.43 -1.64 -6.26
CA GLY A 20 1.95 -2.35 -5.08
C GLY A 20 0.43 -2.30 -4.94
N THR A 21 -0.18 -1.11 -5.11
CA THR A 21 -1.65 -0.95 -5.09
C THR A 21 -2.32 -1.76 -6.20
N ALA A 22 -1.76 -1.78 -7.42
CA ALA A 22 -2.28 -2.58 -8.52
C ALA A 22 -2.18 -4.09 -8.25
N MET A 23 -1.08 -4.55 -7.65
CA MET A 23 -0.92 -5.95 -7.25
C MET A 23 -1.93 -6.36 -6.18
N THR A 24 -2.21 -5.47 -5.21
CA THR A 24 -3.23 -5.72 -4.18
C THR A 24 -4.64 -5.74 -4.79
N ALA A 25 -4.92 -4.87 -5.76
CA ALA A 25 -6.19 -4.92 -6.50
C ALA A 25 -6.34 -6.22 -7.31
N LEU A 26 -5.25 -6.67 -7.95
CA LEU A 26 -5.23 -7.96 -8.67
C LEU A 26 -5.41 -9.15 -7.71
N CYS A 27 -4.84 -9.08 -6.50
CA CYS A 27 -5.10 -10.06 -5.44
C CYS A 27 -6.59 -10.20 -5.17
N VAL A 28 -7.32 -9.09 -5.03
CA VAL A 28 -8.79 -9.11 -4.83
C VAL A 28 -9.49 -9.78 -6.02
N ALA A 29 -9.12 -9.41 -7.25
CA ALA A 29 -9.71 -10.00 -8.45
C ALA A 29 -9.49 -11.52 -8.53
N VAL A 30 -8.28 -12.00 -8.24
CA VAL A 30 -7.95 -13.42 -8.17
C VAL A 30 -8.70 -14.11 -7.05
N GLY A 31 -8.78 -13.47 -5.86
CA GLY A 31 -9.51 -14.02 -4.70
C GLY A 31 -11.02 -14.15 -4.93
N LEU A 32 -11.60 -13.31 -5.78
CA LEU A 32 -13.02 -13.39 -6.16
C LEU A 32 -13.28 -14.34 -7.33
N SER A 33 -12.26 -14.68 -8.13
CA SER A 33 -12.42 -15.53 -9.33
C SER A 33 -12.55 -17.01 -9.02
N GLY A 34 -12.18 -17.45 -7.82
CA GLY A 34 -12.28 -18.85 -7.43
C GLY A 34 -11.78 -19.14 -6.02
N ALA A 35 -12.10 -20.33 -5.52
CA ALA A 35 -11.76 -20.80 -4.17
C ALA A 35 -10.79 -22.00 -4.17
N SER A 36 -10.11 -22.29 -5.28
CA SER A 36 -9.13 -23.38 -5.32
C SER A 36 -7.81 -22.99 -4.65
N PHE A 37 -7.02 -23.99 -4.27
CA PHE A 37 -5.70 -23.77 -3.69
C PHE A 37 -4.83 -22.81 -4.49
N TRP A 38 -4.84 -22.91 -5.81
CA TRP A 38 -4.04 -22.04 -6.69
C TRP A 38 -4.50 -20.58 -6.67
N HIS A 39 -5.81 -20.33 -6.63
CA HIS A 39 -6.34 -18.97 -6.49
C HIS A 39 -5.87 -18.34 -5.17
N PHE A 40 -5.93 -19.12 -4.09
CA PHE A 40 -5.48 -18.68 -2.79
C PHE A 40 -3.97 -18.41 -2.74
N ALA A 41 -3.16 -19.33 -3.27
CA ALA A 41 -1.71 -19.19 -3.30
C ALA A 41 -1.26 -17.95 -4.12
N VAL A 42 -1.84 -17.76 -5.30
CA VAL A 42 -1.54 -16.58 -6.16
C VAL A 42 -2.00 -15.29 -5.49
N ALA A 43 -3.20 -15.27 -4.90
CA ALA A 43 -3.71 -14.10 -4.20
C ALA A 43 -2.79 -13.71 -3.03
N LEU A 44 -2.34 -14.66 -2.22
CA LEU A 44 -1.40 -14.40 -1.12
C LEU A 44 -0.04 -13.90 -1.61
N ALA A 45 0.49 -14.45 -2.69
CA ALA A 45 1.74 -14.01 -3.28
C ALA A 45 1.63 -12.54 -3.77
N LEU A 46 0.55 -12.22 -4.48
CA LEU A 46 0.27 -10.85 -4.94
C LEU A 46 0.09 -9.88 -3.77
N LEU A 47 -0.61 -10.31 -2.72
CA LEU A 47 -0.80 -9.52 -1.51
C LEU A 47 0.54 -9.24 -0.82
N GLY A 48 1.39 -10.24 -0.66
CA GLY A 48 2.69 -10.11 -0.02
C GLY A 48 3.64 -9.17 -0.77
N VAL A 49 3.73 -9.31 -2.09
CA VAL A 49 4.56 -8.42 -2.92
C VAL A 49 3.96 -7.01 -2.97
N GLY A 50 2.66 -6.89 -3.14
CA GLY A 50 1.94 -5.61 -3.14
C GLY A 50 2.13 -4.85 -1.84
N TRP A 51 1.95 -5.53 -0.70
CA TRP A 51 2.21 -4.98 0.63
C TRP A 51 3.65 -4.49 0.78
N ASN A 52 4.63 -5.31 0.37
CA ASN A 52 6.04 -4.94 0.45
C ASN A 52 6.34 -3.66 -0.33
N PHE A 53 5.82 -3.54 -1.56
CA PHE A 53 6.01 -2.35 -2.39
C PHE A 53 5.36 -1.12 -1.79
N MET A 54 4.16 -1.24 -1.26
CA MET A 54 3.46 -0.14 -0.60
C MET A 54 4.17 0.29 0.69
N PHE A 55 4.55 -0.66 1.55
CA PHE A 55 5.19 -0.39 2.82
C PHE A 55 6.57 0.28 2.65
N VAL A 56 7.45 -0.34 1.86
CA VAL A 56 8.80 0.21 1.61
C VAL A 56 8.72 1.54 0.87
N GLY A 57 7.81 1.65 -0.09
CA GLY A 57 7.59 2.91 -0.82
C GLY A 57 7.08 4.02 0.10
N ALA A 58 6.08 3.75 0.94
CA ALA A 58 5.54 4.73 1.89
C ALA A 58 6.58 5.18 2.92
N THR A 59 7.34 4.25 3.49
CA THR A 59 8.42 4.54 4.44
C THR A 59 9.52 5.38 3.78
N THR A 60 9.89 5.07 2.54
CA THR A 60 10.84 5.88 1.76
C THR A 60 10.30 7.29 1.52
N LEU A 61 9.03 7.42 1.15
CA LEU A 61 8.40 8.73 0.94
C LEU A 61 8.36 9.53 2.25
N LEU A 62 8.00 8.89 3.36
CA LEU A 62 7.98 9.51 4.68
C LEU A 62 9.38 10.01 5.06
N SER A 63 10.45 9.26 4.75
CA SER A 63 11.82 9.63 5.07
C SER A 63 12.29 10.93 4.40
N THR A 64 11.62 11.38 3.36
CA THR A 64 11.89 12.66 2.69
C THR A 64 11.11 13.85 3.28
N ALA A 65 10.17 13.58 4.18
CA ALA A 65 9.24 14.59 4.71
C ALA A 65 9.62 15.15 6.08
N TYR A 66 10.55 14.53 6.80
CA TYR A 66 10.96 14.95 8.13
C TYR A 66 12.44 15.33 8.19
N ARG A 67 12.80 16.12 9.21
CA ARG A 67 14.19 16.52 9.49
C ARG A 67 14.95 15.36 10.18
N PRO A 68 16.29 15.31 10.07
CA PRO A 68 17.10 14.26 10.70
C PRO A 68 16.83 14.09 12.21
N GLU A 69 16.57 15.19 12.91
CA GLU A 69 16.32 15.20 14.35
C GLU A 69 14.97 14.57 14.74
N GLU A 70 14.00 14.59 13.82
CA GLU A 70 12.65 14.07 14.02
C GLU A 70 12.50 12.61 13.56
N ARG A 71 13.55 12.06 12.93
CA ARG A 71 13.52 10.74 12.28
C ARG A 71 12.99 9.64 13.18
N MET A 72 13.50 9.52 14.39
CA MET A 72 13.09 8.46 15.32
C MET A 72 11.62 8.57 15.71
N ARG A 73 11.14 9.79 15.98
CA ARG A 73 9.73 10.03 16.36
C ARG A 73 8.79 9.78 15.19
N ALA A 74 9.13 10.27 13.99
CA ALA A 74 8.33 10.09 12.80
C ALA A 74 8.23 8.61 12.41
N GLN A 75 9.34 7.87 12.46
CA GLN A 75 9.37 6.45 12.16
C GLN A 75 8.58 5.64 13.20
N ALA A 76 8.77 5.91 14.50
CA ALA A 76 8.03 5.24 15.56
C ALA A 76 6.51 5.48 15.46
N ALA A 77 6.09 6.72 15.15
CA ALA A 77 4.69 7.03 14.94
C ALA A 77 4.12 6.30 13.71
N ASN A 78 4.88 6.27 12.59
CA ASN A 78 4.49 5.52 11.40
C ASN A 78 4.30 4.03 11.71
N ASP A 79 5.28 3.42 12.36
CA ASP A 79 5.25 2.00 12.67
C ASP A 79 4.10 1.66 13.64
N PHE A 80 3.88 2.51 14.64
CA PHE A 80 2.75 2.36 15.56
C PHE A 80 1.40 2.41 14.83
N ILE A 81 1.22 3.37 13.92
CA ILE A 81 -0.02 3.49 13.12
C ILE A 81 -0.18 2.27 12.20
N VAL A 82 0.87 1.88 11.48
CA VAL A 82 0.81 0.77 10.52
C VAL A 82 0.54 -0.55 11.25
N PHE A 83 1.34 -0.89 12.24
CA PHE A 83 1.19 -2.17 12.95
C PHE A 83 -0.05 -2.20 13.85
N GLY A 84 -0.42 -1.08 14.48
CA GLY A 84 -1.65 -0.95 15.24
C GLY A 84 -2.89 -1.14 14.36
N THR A 85 -2.93 -0.48 13.21
CA THR A 85 -4.00 -0.67 12.22
C THR A 85 -4.04 -2.11 11.71
N THR A 86 -2.88 -2.71 11.43
CA THR A 86 -2.78 -4.10 10.97
C THR A 86 -3.32 -5.07 12.02
N ALA A 87 -2.98 -4.88 13.29
CA ALA A 87 -3.48 -5.72 14.38
C ALA A 87 -5.01 -5.60 14.54
N CYS A 88 -5.55 -4.38 14.52
CA CYS A 88 -7.00 -4.15 14.55
C CYS A 88 -7.70 -4.81 13.35
N THR A 89 -7.14 -4.64 12.16
CA THR A 89 -7.72 -5.23 10.94
C THR A 89 -7.65 -6.75 10.96
N ALA A 90 -6.58 -7.34 11.48
CA ALA A 90 -6.45 -8.79 11.62
C ALA A 90 -7.53 -9.37 12.56
N PHE A 91 -7.80 -8.68 13.68
CA PHE A 91 -8.88 -9.06 14.58
C PHE A 91 -10.26 -8.95 13.91
N LEU A 92 -10.54 -7.83 13.26
CA LEU A 92 -11.80 -7.58 12.56
C LEU A 92 -12.00 -8.53 11.37
N SER A 93 -10.94 -8.95 10.70
CA SER A 93 -11.02 -9.85 9.54
C SER A 93 -11.59 -11.23 9.93
N GLY A 94 -11.26 -11.73 11.12
CA GLY A 94 -11.83 -12.96 11.66
C GLY A 94 -13.36 -12.86 11.83
N VAL A 95 -13.83 -11.76 12.40
CA VAL A 95 -15.26 -11.49 12.58
C VAL A 95 -15.97 -11.31 11.23
N LEU A 96 -15.35 -10.58 10.32
CA LEU A 96 -15.90 -10.34 8.99
C LEU A 96 -15.98 -11.63 8.18
N HIS A 97 -14.93 -12.46 8.23
CA HIS A 97 -14.93 -13.76 7.56
C HIS A 97 -16.04 -14.68 8.08
N ALA A 98 -16.25 -14.71 9.40
CA ALA A 98 -17.31 -15.52 10.00
C ALA A 98 -18.72 -15.07 9.58
N LYS A 99 -18.92 -13.76 9.34
CA LYS A 99 -20.24 -13.19 8.97
C LYS A 99 -20.48 -13.10 7.46
N ALA A 100 -19.49 -12.74 6.69
CA ALA A 100 -19.62 -12.43 5.26
C ALA A 100 -18.81 -13.37 4.34
N GLY A 101 -18.11 -14.34 4.90
CA GLY A 101 -17.32 -15.33 4.18
C GLY A 101 -16.14 -14.72 3.40
N TRP A 102 -15.57 -15.52 2.51
CA TRP A 102 -14.38 -15.13 1.71
C TRP A 102 -14.63 -13.96 0.78
N ALA A 103 -15.78 -13.92 0.12
CA ALA A 103 -16.12 -12.84 -0.81
C ALA A 103 -16.28 -11.49 -0.08
N GLY A 104 -16.95 -11.49 1.08
CA GLY A 104 -17.11 -10.29 1.91
C GLY A 104 -15.78 -9.75 2.40
N LEU A 105 -14.84 -10.62 2.78
CA LEU A 105 -13.50 -10.23 3.18
C LEU A 105 -12.75 -9.53 2.04
N ASN A 106 -12.80 -10.08 0.83
CA ASN A 106 -12.15 -9.48 -0.35
C ASN A 106 -12.79 -8.13 -0.74
N LEU A 107 -14.12 -8.05 -0.69
CA LEU A 107 -14.83 -6.79 -0.99
C LEU A 107 -14.51 -5.68 0.01
N ALA A 108 -14.26 -6.02 1.28
CA ALA A 108 -13.87 -5.04 2.30
C ALA A 108 -12.51 -4.38 2.04
N LEU A 109 -11.64 -4.96 1.20
CA LEU A 109 -10.38 -4.34 0.78
C LEU A 109 -10.57 -3.21 -0.24
N LEU A 110 -11.64 -3.23 -1.03
CA LEU A 110 -11.86 -2.27 -2.11
C LEU A 110 -11.93 -0.81 -1.64
N PRO A 111 -12.67 -0.44 -0.58
CA PRO A 111 -12.68 0.93 -0.10
C PRO A 111 -11.30 1.39 0.39
N ALA A 112 -10.53 0.53 1.05
CA ALA A 112 -9.18 0.86 1.47
C ALA A 112 -8.25 1.12 0.28
N LEU A 113 -8.33 0.29 -0.78
CA LEU A 113 -7.60 0.49 -2.02
C LEU A 113 -8.02 1.77 -2.75
N ALA A 114 -9.31 2.08 -2.78
CA ALA A 114 -9.82 3.31 -3.38
C ALA A 114 -9.28 4.56 -2.66
N VAL A 115 -9.24 4.55 -1.32
CA VAL A 115 -8.66 5.64 -0.52
C VAL A 115 -7.16 5.76 -0.81
N ALA A 116 -6.41 4.66 -0.78
CA ALA A 116 -4.97 4.66 -1.06
C ALA A 116 -4.67 5.21 -2.46
N LEU A 117 -5.40 4.76 -3.48
CA LEU A 117 -5.24 5.23 -4.85
C LEU A 117 -5.59 6.72 -4.99
N SER A 118 -6.68 7.17 -4.37
CA SER A 118 -7.11 8.57 -4.39
C SER A 118 -6.05 9.50 -3.78
N LEU A 119 -5.48 9.12 -2.63
CA LEU A 119 -4.40 9.87 -1.98
C LEU A 119 -3.14 9.92 -2.84
N LEU A 120 -2.77 8.81 -3.48
CA LEU A 120 -1.63 8.76 -4.39
C LEU A 120 -1.81 9.64 -5.62
N LEU A 121 -3.00 9.63 -6.23
CA LEU A 121 -3.31 10.47 -7.38
C LEU A 121 -3.31 11.95 -6.99
N TRP A 122 -3.87 12.29 -5.82
CA TRP A 122 -3.85 13.63 -5.29
C TRP A 122 -2.41 14.13 -5.04
N LEU A 123 -1.57 13.31 -4.41
CA LEU A 123 -0.17 13.65 -4.16
C LEU A 123 0.61 13.86 -5.46
N ARG A 124 0.42 12.99 -6.45
CA ARG A 124 1.03 13.13 -7.79
C ARG A 124 0.60 14.42 -8.49
N ARG A 125 -0.68 14.79 -8.40
CA ARG A 125 -1.18 16.06 -8.98
C ARG A 125 -0.52 17.26 -8.33
N ARG A 126 -0.38 17.26 -7.00
CA ARG A 126 0.31 18.32 -6.27
C ARG A 126 1.79 18.46 -6.65
N GLN A 127 2.51 17.35 -6.73
CA GLN A 127 3.91 17.35 -7.14
C GLN A 127 4.11 17.86 -8.57
N ARG A 128 3.23 17.51 -9.50
CA ARG A 128 3.26 18.01 -10.88
C ARG A 128 2.96 19.51 -10.95
N ALA A 129 1.98 19.99 -10.20
CA ALA A 129 1.65 21.40 -10.14
C ALA A 129 2.81 22.25 -9.59
N GLY A 130 3.49 21.78 -8.54
CA GLY A 130 4.68 22.44 -7.98
C GLY A 130 5.87 22.44 -8.94
N ALA A 131 6.09 21.36 -9.70
CA ALA A 131 7.16 21.29 -10.70
C ALA A 131 6.92 22.25 -11.87
N VAL A 132 5.69 22.41 -12.33
CA VAL A 132 5.33 23.37 -13.40
C VAL A 132 5.51 24.82 -12.91
N ALA A 133 5.10 25.13 -11.68
CA ALA A 133 5.27 26.47 -11.10
C ALA A 133 6.76 26.86 -10.94
N ALA A 134 7.63 25.90 -10.62
CA ALA A 134 9.06 26.13 -10.47
C ALA A 134 9.81 26.34 -11.81
N VAL A 135 9.25 25.91 -12.94
CA VAL A 135 9.82 26.11 -14.29
C VAL A 135 9.36 27.43 -14.90
N SER A 136 8.26 27.99 -14.42
CA SER A 136 7.66 29.24 -14.92
C SER A 136 8.07 30.48 -14.13
N ALA A 137 8.85 30.32 -13.05
CA ALA A 137 9.42 31.39 -12.22
C ALA A 137 10.92 31.57 -12.49
#